data_5f1925c2ab53c384901ed61d7068bbf6
#
_entry.id   5f1925c2ab53c384901ed61d7068bbf6
#
_cell.length_a   1.000
_cell.length_b   1.000
_cell.length_c   1.000
_cell.angle_alpha   90.00
_cell.angle_beta   90.00
_cell.angle_gamma   90.00
#
_symmetry.space_group_name_H-M   'P 1'
#
loop_
_entity.id
_entity.type
_entity.pdbx_description
1 polymer ?
#
loop_
_entity_poly.entity_id
_entity_poly.type
_entity_poly.pdbx_seq_one_letter_code
_entity_poly.pdbx_strand_id
1 'polypeptide(L)'
;VRPGRLLPEALRSVVTVDEADVVEDADWSEHIPAFDAVISCLASRSGAPDDAQKVDYEANRRLLACAERHHIRHFVLLSAICVQRPRLAFQREKLRFERLLHDSAVPSTIVRATAFFRSLVGQIDRVKAGKPFLLFGNGELTACKPISDSDLARFIVNQLDEHREGTVVRPIGGPGPAIAPAAQAVMLCNAAKVPLKTRSLPPQMFDWFRWLLTPLALWSPSFAKRVEFLRIAKFYATESMLCWDHDDQRYDADGTPEFGTDTLAAFYQRVLSGSEPAPKRGDHRLF
;
A
#
# COMPACT_ATOMS: atom_id res chain seq x y z
N VAL A 1 -15.60 9.29 -4.84
CA VAL A 1 -14.32 10.03 -5.01
C VAL A 1 -14.31 11.19 -4.02
N ARG A 2 -13.17 11.54 -3.44
CA ARG A 2 -13.10 12.74 -2.55
C ARG A 2 -13.48 14.00 -3.33
N PRO A 3 -14.23 14.93 -2.73
CA PRO A 3 -14.61 16.19 -3.37
C PRO A 3 -13.42 16.93 -3.98
N GLY A 4 -13.59 17.45 -5.20
CA GLY A 4 -12.58 18.21 -5.93
C GLY A 4 -11.46 17.40 -6.58
N ARG A 5 -11.50 16.07 -6.57
CA ARG A 5 -10.53 15.24 -7.29
C ARG A 5 -11.02 14.94 -8.70
N LEU A 6 -10.32 15.48 -9.69
CA LEU A 6 -10.62 15.20 -11.11
C LEU A 6 -10.24 13.75 -11.47
N LEU A 7 -11.18 13.04 -12.07
CA LEU A 7 -10.90 11.76 -12.73
C LEU A 7 -10.36 11.97 -14.14
N PRO A 8 -9.52 11.05 -14.64
CA PRO A 8 -9.15 11.03 -16.05
C PRO A 8 -10.39 11.04 -16.94
N GLU A 9 -10.37 11.81 -18.01
CA GLU A 9 -11.51 11.98 -18.93
C GLU A 9 -12.00 10.64 -19.51
N ALA A 10 -11.05 9.75 -19.82
CA ALA A 10 -11.35 8.40 -20.31
C ALA A 10 -12.22 7.55 -19.36
N LEU A 11 -12.22 7.83 -18.06
CA LEU A 11 -13.05 7.11 -17.09
C LEU A 11 -14.45 7.72 -16.96
N ARG A 12 -14.61 9.02 -17.24
CA ARG A 12 -15.91 9.73 -17.04
C ARG A 12 -17.04 9.21 -17.94
N SER A 13 -16.69 8.64 -19.10
CA SER A 13 -17.67 8.09 -20.04
C SER A 13 -18.15 6.68 -19.70
N VAL A 14 -17.43 5.97 -18.81
CA VAL A 14 -17.71 4.55 -18.52
C VAL A 14 -18.07 4.28 -17.05
N VAL A 15 -17.97 5.28 -16.18
CA VAL A 15 -18.27 5.15 -14.75
C VAL A 15 -19.19 6.29 -14.27
N THR A 16 -20.12 5.98 -13.38
CA THR A 16 -20.79 6.99 -12.56
C THR A 16 -19.88 7.36 -11.39
N VAL A 17 -19.74 8.65 -11.13
CA VAL A 17 -18.86 9.18 -10.10
C VAL A 17 -19.66 9.88 -9.03
N ASP A 18 -19.64 9.34 -7.83
CA ASP A 18 -20.18 10.01 -6.66
C ASP A 18 -19.03 10.62 -5.84
N GLU A 19 -19.18 11.89 -5.52
CA GLU A 19 -18.23 12.61 -4.68
C GLU A 19 -18.70 12.57 -3.22
N ALA A 20 -17.94 11.91 -2.36
CA ALA A 20 -18.22 11.86 -0.93
C ALA A 20 -16.91 11.89 -0.10
N ASP A 21 -16.98 12.50 1.06
CA ASP A 21 -15.95 12.35 2.08
C ASP A 21 -16.32 11.18 3.00
N VAL A 22 -15.69 10.03 2.75
CA VAL A 22 -15.96 8.79 3.50
C VAL A 22 -15.63 8.86 4.99
N VAL A 23 -15.00 9.93 5.44
CA VAL A 23 -14.63 10.18 6.84
C VAL A 23 -15.63 11.11 7.51
N GLU A 24 -15.91 12.27 6.89
CA GLU A 24 -16.72 13.33 7.49
C GLU A 24 -18.22 13.15 7.21
N ASP A 25 -18.58 12.61 6.03
CA ASP A 25 -19.96 12.32 5.66
C ASP A 25 -20.34 10.95 6.25
N ALA A 26 -21.22 10.94 7.25
CA ALA A 26 -21.67 9.71 7.90
C ALA A 26 -22.60 8.88 7.00
N ASP A 27 -23.35 9.54 6.13
CA ASP A 27 -24.48 8.96 5.40
C ASP A 27 -24.15 8.63 3.95
N TRP A 28 -22.87 8.81 3.52
CA TRP A 28 -22.46 8.60 2.15
C TRP A 28 -22.83 7.20 1.61
N SER A 29 -22.85 6.19 2.45
CA SER A 29 -23.17 4.81 2.06
C SER A 29 -24.69 4.55 1.92
N GLU A 30 -25.56 5.43 2.39
CA GLU A 30 -27.01 5.28 2.32
C GLU A 30 -27.56 5.64 0.93
N HIS A 31 -26.82 6.46 0.18
CA HIS A 31 -27.22 6.97 -1.12
C HIS A 31 -26.64 6.17 -2.30
N ILE A 32 -25.88 5.10 -2.02
CA ILE A 32 -25.31 4.25 -3.07
C ILE A 32 -26.45 3.43 -3.71
N PRO A 33 -26.61 3.45 -5.05
CA PRO A 33 -27.59 2.61 -5.74
C PRO A 33 -27.24 1.13 -5.58
N ALA A 34 -28.19 0.25 -5.90
CA ALA A 34 -27.95 -1.20 -5.84
C ALA A 34 -26.80 -1.61 -6.76
N PHE A 35 -25.97 -2.52 -6.30
CA PHE A 35 -24.78 -3.02 -6.98
C PHE A 35 -24.57 -4.51 -6.67
N ASP A 36 -23.83 -5.21 -7.53
CA ASP A 36 -23.62 -6.67 -7.43
C ASP A 36 -22.37 -7.03 -6.62
N ALA A 37 -21.36 -6.17 -6.64
CA ALA A 37 -20.07 -6.40 -5.98
C ALA A 37 -19.42 -5.09 -5.54
N VAL A 38 -18.49 -5.20 -4.59
CA VAL A 38 -17.70 -4.08 -4.08
C VAL A 38 -16.23 -4.37 -4.25
N ILE A 39 -15.48 -3.39 -4.71
CA ILE A 39 -14.01 -3.36 -4.61
C ILE A 39 -13.63 -2.18 -3.71
N SER A 40 -13.13 -2.46 -2.51
CA SER A 40 -12.63 -1.43 -1.61
C SER A 40 -11.12 -1.30 -1.72
N CYS A 41 -10.66 -0.11 -2.15
CA CYS A 41 -9.25 0.30 -2.12
C CYS A 41 -9.05 1.44 -1.11
N LEU A 42 -9.89 1.54 -0.09
CA LEU A 42 -9.80 2.57 0.94
C LEU A 42 -8.57 2.31 1.82
N ALA A 43 -7.76 3.33 1.99
CA ALA A 43 -6.59 3.30 2.86
C ALA A 43 -6.32 4.68 3.47
N SER A 44 -5.90 4.70 4.73
CA SER A 44 -5.46 5.91 5.40
C SER A 44 -4.25 6.53 4.69
N ARG A 45 -4.16 7.86 4.70
CA ARG A 45 -3.06 8.58 4.04
C ARG A 45 -1.80 8.61 4.88
N SER A 46 -1.97 8.86 6.17
CA SER A 46 -0.86 9.05 7.10
C SER A 46 -0.50 7.78 7.86
N GLY A 47 -1.41 6.80 7.92
CA GLY A 47 -1.27 5.63 8.78
C GLY A 47 -1.31 5.95 10.28
N ALA A 48 -1.54 7.23 10.66
CA ALA A 48 -1.70 7.63 12.05
C ALA A 48 -2.95 7.00 12.68
N PRO A 49 -2.99 6.79 14.00
CA PRO A 49 -4.08 6.05 14.65
C PRO A 49 -5.48 6.52 14.29
N ASP A 50 -5.74 7.83 14.35
CA ASP A 50 -7.06 8.41 14.05
C ASP A 50 -7.45 8.26 12.57
N ASP A 51 -6.50 8.50 11.66
CA ASP A 51 -6.72 8.34 10.21
C ASP A 51 -6.91 6.85 9.86
N ALA A 52 -6.14 5.98 10.45
CA ALA A 52 -6.27 4.54 10.29
C ALA A 52 -7.63 4.01 10.78
N GLN A 53 -8.04 4.42 11.99
CA GLN A 53 -9.37 4.04 12.52
C GLN A 53 -10.50 4.51 11.62
N LYS A 54 -10.47 5.77 11.18
CA LYS A 54 -11.53 6.36 10.35
C LYS A 54 -11.61 5.75 8.96
N VAL A 55 -10.47 5.50 8.30
CA VAL A 55 -10.42 5.09 6.89
C VAL A 55 -10.22 3.58 6.74
N ASP A 56 -9.20 2.99 7.41
CA ASP A 56 -8.90 1.57 7.23
C ASP A 56 -9.96 0.67 7.89
N TYR A 57 -10.63 1.16 8.95
CA TYR A 57 -11.67 0.40 9.62
C TYR A 57 -13.07 0.96 9.40
N GLU A 58 -13.38 2.18 9.87
CA GLU A 58 -14.76 2.67 9.98
C GLU A 58 -15.43 2.90 8.62
N ALA A 59 -14.73 3.51 7.65
CA ALA A 59 -15.25 3.70 6.30
C ALA A 59 -15.51 2.35 5.60
N ASN A 60 -14.61 1.39 5.76
CA ASN A 60 -14.78 0.03 5.24
C ASN A 60 -15.94 -0.71 5.94
N ARG A 61 -16.11 -0.54 7.25
CA ARG A 61 -17.23 -1.12 8.01
C ARG A 61 -18.59 -0.60 7.49
N ARG A 62 -18.69 0.71 7.22
CA ARG A 62 -19.90 1.30 6.64
C ARG A 62 -20.16 0.74 5.23
N LEU A 63 -19.11 0.57 4.43
CA LEU A 63 -19.23 -0.02 3.10
C LEU A 63 -19.69 -1.48 3.17
N LEU A 64 -19.20 -2.27 4.14
CA LEU A 64 -19.68 -3.63 4.36
C LEU A 64 -21.15 -3.66 4.77
N ALA A 65 -21.58 -2.80 5.70
CA ALA A 65 -22.98 -2.71 6.09
C ALA A 65 -23.90 -2.33 4.92
N CYS A 66 -23.41 -1.48 4.00
CA CYS A 66 -24.11 -1.19 2.74
C CYS A 66 -24.17 -2.43 1.85
N ALA A 67 -23.07 -3.15 1.71
CA ALA A 67 -22.98 -4.39 0.94
C ALA A 67 -23.95 -5.47 1.45
N GLU A 68 -24.05 -5.64 2.76
CA GLU A 68 -25.00 -6.55 3.41
C GLU A 68 -26.47 -6.18 3.12
N ARG A 69 -26.83 -4.90 3.19
CA ARG A 69 -28.19 -4.43 2.87
C ARG A 69 -28.58 -4.71 1.41
N HIS A 70 -27.63 -4.63 0.48
CA HIS A 70 -27.84 -4.89 -0.93
C HIS A 70 -27.69 -6.36 -1.32
N HIS A 71 -27.38 -7.25 -0.38
CA HIS A 71 -27.17 -8.69 -0.62
C HIS A 71 -26.19 -8.96 -1.77
N ILE A 72 -25.05 -8.24 -1.77
CA ILE A 72 -24.06 -8.35 -2.85
C ILE A 72 -23.45 -9.75 -2.92
N ARG A 73 -22.97 -10.11 -4.12
CA ARG A 73 -22.39 -11.42 -4.37
C ARG A 73 -20.94 -11.53 -3.90
N HIS A 74 -20.19 -10.42 -3.87
CA HIS A 74 -18.77 -10.44 -3.56
C HIS A 74 -18.24 -9.10 -3.05
N PHE A 75 -17.39 -9.17 -2.02
CA PHE A 75 -16.64 -8.02 -1.52
C PHE A 75 -15.14 -8.27 -1.72
N VAL A 76 -14.44 -7.44 -2.47
CA VAL A 76 -12.99 -7.49 -2.65
C VAL A 76 -12.33 -6.36 -1.87
N LEU A 77 -11.49 -6.69 -0.92
CA LEU A 77 -10.71 -5.73 -0.12
C LEU A 77 -9.26 -5.69 -0.60
N LEU A 78 -8.77 -4.52 -0.99
CA LEU A 78 -7.32 -4.30 -1.13
C LEU A 78 -6.71 -3.99 0.26
N SER A 79 -6.11 -5.01 0.84
CA SER A 79 -5.32 -4.93 2.07
C SER A 79 -3.83 -4.85 1.74
N ALA A 80 -2.97 -5.14 2.69
CA ALA A 80 -1.52 -5.07 2.53
C ALA A 80 -0.82 -6.29 3.14
N ILE A 81 0.24 -6.77 2.50
CA ILE A 81 1.00 -7.93 3.00
C ILE A 81 1.60 -7.69 4.40
N CYS A 82 1.92 -6.45 4.72
CA CYS A 82 2.54 -6.07 5.99
C CYS A 82 1.65 -6.27 7.24
N VAL A 83 0.36 -6.60 7.07
CA VAL A 83 -0.54 -6.87 8.21
C VAL A 83 -0.26 -8.20 8.88
N GLN A 84 0.45 -9.11 8.24
CA GLN A 84 0.77 -10.44 8.82
C GLN A 84 1.69 -10.35 10.06
N ARG A 85 2.42 -9.25 10.25
CA ARG A 85 3.20 -8.92 11.45
C ARG A 85 2.88 -7.50 11.95
N PRO A 86 1.72 -7.27 12.56
CA PRO A 86 1.21 -5.93 12.85
C PRO A 86 1.98 -5.25 13.99
N ARG A 87 2.64 -4.14 13.69
CA ARG A 87 3.36 -3.27 14.64
C ARG A 87 2.84 -1.84 14.65
N LEU A 88 2.11 -1.45 13.59
CA LEU A 88 1.62 -0.10 13.34
C LEU A 88 0.11 0.00 13.52
N ALA A 89 -0.40 1.21 13.74
CA ALA A 89 -1.82 1.45 13.94
C ALA A 89 -2.65 1.01 12.72
N PHE A 90 -2.28 1.43 11.51
CA PHE A 90 -3.04 1.10 10.31
C PHE A 90 -3.10 -0.41 10.03
N GLN A 91 -2.05 -1.16 10.38
CA GLN A 91 -2.03 -2.61 10.23
C GLN A 91 -3.07 -3.28 11.14
N ARG A 92 -3.19 -2.80 12.38
CA ARG A 92 -4.19 -3.31 13.34
C ARG A 92 -5.61 -3.00 12.91
N GLU A 93 -5.86 -1.79 12.38
CA GLU A 93 -7.19 -1.40 11.90
C GLU A 93 -7.58 -2.19 10.63
N LYS A 94 -6.64 -2.42 9.70
CA LYS A 94 -6.87 -3.33 8.56
C LYS A 94 -7.23 -4.75 9.02
N LEU A 95 -6.46 -5.32 9.93
CA LEU A 95 -6.75 -6.65 10.48
C LEU A 95 -8.08 -6.70 11.24
N ARG A 96 -8.46 -5.61 11.91
CA ARG A 96 -9.76 -5.50 12.56
C ARG A 96 -10.90 -5.57 11.54
N PHE A 97 -10.75 -4.92 10.40
CA PHE A 97 -11.72 -4.99 9.32
C PHE A 97 -11.67 -6.36 8.60
N GLU A 98 -10.50 -6.94 8.37
CA GLU A 98 -10.39 -8.30 7.81
C GLU A 98 -11.13 -9.33 8.67
N ARG A 99 -11.04 -9.23 10.00
CA ARG A 99 -11.83 -10.10 10.91
C ARG A 99 -13.33 -9.88 10.73
N LEU A 100 -13.77 -8.63 10.61
CA LEU A 100 -15.18 -8.32 10.38
C LEU A 100 -15.70 -8.94 9.06
N LEU A 101 -14.88 -8.95 8.00
CA LEU A 101 -15.21 -9.64 6.75
C LEU A 101 -15.31 -11.17 6.95
N HIS A 102 -14.44 -11.77 7.76
CA HIS A 102 -14.51 -13.20 8.08
C HIS A 102 -15.78 -13.56 8.85
N ASP A 103 -16.28 -12.65 9.69
CA ASP A 103 -17.48 -12.85 10.49
C ASP A 103 -18.78 -12.52 9.71
N SER A 104 -18.67 -11.88 8.55
CA SER A 104 -19.79 -11.50 7.69
C SER A 104 -20.25 -12.67 6.82
N ALA A 105 -21.54 -12.69 6.49
CA ALA A 105 -22.11 -13.62 5.52
C ALA A 105 -21.78 -13.26 4.04
N VAL A 106 -21.21 -12.09 3.78
CA VAL A 106 -20.85 -11.65 2.42
C VAL A 106 -19.58 -12.37 1.95
N PRO A 107 -19.65 -13.16 0.85
CA PRO A 107 -18.47 -13.77 0.28
C PRO A 107 -17.39 -12.72 -0.02
N SER A 108 -16.16 -12.94 0.44
CA SER A 108 -15.13 -11.90 0.38
C SER A 108 -13.76 -12.40 -0.05
N THR A 109 -13.02 -11.57 -0.77
CA THR A 109 -11.61 -11.78 -1.07
C THR A 109 -10.77 -10.65 -0.49
N ILE A 110 -9.82 -11.00 0.38
CA ILE A 110 -8.86 -10.07 0.98
C ILE A 110 -7.55 -10.18 0.20
N VAL A 111 -7.27 -9.19 -0.65
CA VAL A 111 -6.02 -9.11 -1.43
C VAL A 111 -4.96 -8.42 -0.58
N ARG A 112 -3.97 -9.18 -0.10
CA ARG A 112 -2.81 -8.65 0.60
C ARG A 112 -1.66 -8.41 -0.37
N ALA A 113 -1.66 -7.22 -0.97
CA ALA A 113 -0.65 -6.85 -1.95
C ALA A 113 0.70 -6.50 -1.27
N THR A 114 1.79 -6.78 -1.98
CA THR A 114 3.15 -6.37 -1.63
C THR A 114 3.37 -4.88 -1.92
N ALA A 115 4.62 -4.43 -2.09
CA ALA A 115 4.93 -3.04 -2.43
C ALA A 115 4.44 -2.67 -3.84
N PHE A 116 3.95 -1.45 -4.02
CA PHE A 116 3.57 -0.91 -5.33
C PHE A 116 4.76 -0.22 -5.99
N PHE A 117 4.85 -0.23 -7.32
CA PHE A 117 5.89 0.50 -8.04
C PHE A 117 5.94 1.98 -7.64
N ARG A 118 4.76 2.61 -7.47
CA ARG A 118 4.66 4.02 -7.07
C ARG A 118 5.27 4.33 -5.71
N SER A 119 5.35 3.36 -4.80
CA SER A 119 5.99 3.55 -3.50
C SER A 119 7.52 3.52 -3.58
N LEU A 120 8.08 3.04 -4.68
CA LEU A 120 9.52 2.89 -4.90
C LEU A 120 10.14 4.02 -5.74
N VAL A 121 9.38 5.08 -6.06
CA VAL A 121 9.88 6.23 -6.86
C VAL A 121 10.62 7.29 -6.05
N GLY A 122 10.62 7.21 -4.74
CA GLY A 122 11.07 8.28 -3.84
C GLY A 122 12.48 8.79 -4.09
N GLN A 123 13.35 7.96 -4.66
CA GLN A 123 14.75 8.31 -4.91
C GLN A 123 15.08 8.67 -6.36
N ILE A 124 14.08 8.68 -7.27
CA ILE A 124 14.30 8.98 -8.70
C ILE A 124 14.97 10.35 -8.89
N ASP A 125 14.40 11.42 -8.31
CA ASP A 125 14.94 12.77 -8.47
C ASP A 125 16.32 12.92 -7.84
N ARG A 126 16.57 12.19 -6.75
CA ARG A 126 17.85 12.17 -6.07
C ARG A 126 18.93 11.56 -6.97
N VAL A 127 18.64 10.42 -7.59
CA VAL A 127 19.54 9.72 -8.52
C VAL A 127 19.73 10.52 -9.80
N LYS A 128 18.68 11.12 -10.38
CA LYS A 128 18.76 12.05 -11.54
C LYS A 128 19.69 13.23 -11.25
N ALA A 129 19.69 13.74 -10.03
CA ALA A 129 20.57 14.82 -9.60
C ALA A 129 22.02 14.37 -9.30
N GLY A 130 22.39 13.11 -9.61
CA GLY A 130 23.72 12.53 -9.35
C GLY A 130 24.05 12.30 -7.87
N LYS A 131 23.05 12.41 -6.99
CA LYS A 131 23.19 12.15 -5.55
C LYS A 131 23.15 10.64 -5.26
N PRO A 132 23.82 10.15 -4.19
CA PRO A 132 23.80 8.73 -3.83
C PRO A 132 22.37 8.23 -3.52
N PHE A 133 22.02 7.03 -3.94
CA PHE A 133 20.86 6.30 -3.48
C PHE A 133 21.00 5.98 -1.98
N LEU A 134 19.98 6.25 -1.18
CA LEU A 134 20.01 5.99 0.26
C LEU A 134 19.59 4.55 0.54
N LEU A 135 20.43 3.84 1.29
CA LEU A 135 20.18 2.49 1.77
C LEU A 135 20.06 2.50 3.30
N PHE A 136 19.23 1.63 3.85
CA PHE A 136 19.27 1.33 5.28
C PHE A 136 20.08 0.07 5.52
N GLY A 137 21.05 0.15 6.47
CA GLY A 137 22.03 -0.90 6.67
C GLY A 137 22.86 -1.14 5.40
N ASN A 138 23.02 -2.41 5.03
CA ASN A 138 23.73 -2.82 3.82
C ASN A 138 22.84 -2.80 2.55
N GLY A 139 21.55 -2.47 2.67
CA GLY A 139 20.59 -2.51 1.56
C GLY A 139 19.99 -3.90 1.29
N GLU A 140 20.28 -4.90 2.14
CA GLU A 140 19.77 -6.27 2.05
C GLU A 140 18.88 -6.65 3.26
N LEU A 141 18.56 -5.67 4.12
CA LEU A 141 17.73 -5.91 5.32
C LEU A 141 16.30 -6.30 4.98
N THR A 142 15.81 -5.87 3.84
CA THR A 142 14.42 -6.05 3.41
C THR A 142 14.38 -6.43 1.94
N ALA A 143 13.29 -7.09 1.54
CA ALA A 143 13.01 -7.37 0.14
C ALA A 143 11.51 -7.27 -0.14
N CYS A 144 11.14 -7.10 -1.40
CA CYS A 144 9.75 -7.11 -1.87
C CYS A 144 9.66 -7.69 -3.29
N LYS A 145 8.48 -8.19 -3.65
CA LYS A 145 8.08 -8.46 -5.03
C LYS A 145 7.12 -7.35 -5.50
N PRO A 146 7.65 -6.20 -5.93
CA PRO A 146 6.80 -5.05 -6.22
C PRO A 146 5.88 -5.32 -7.40
N ILE A 147 4.63 -4.83 -7.32
CA ILE A 147 3.60 -5.02 -8.35
C ILE A 147 3.21 -3.68 -8.97
N SER A 148 2.94 -3.67 -10.29
CA SER A 148 2.42 -2.49 -10.98
C SER A 148 0.94 -2.26 -10.62
N ASP A 149 0.49 -1.00 -10.72
CA ASP A 149 -0.91 -0.66 -10.46
C ASP A 149 -1.84 -1.35 -11.45
N SER A 150 -1.42 -1.53 -12.71
CA SER A 150 -2.23 -2.18 -13.75
C SER A 150 -2.34 -3.69 -13.53
N ASP A 151 -1.26 -4.35 -13.15
CA ASP A 151 -1.29 -5.79 -12.85
C ASP A 151 -2.12 -6.06 -11.60
N LEU A 152 -1.96 -5.24 -10.56
CA LEU A 152 -2.77 -5.35 -9.35
C LEU A 152 -4.26 -5.12 -9.63
N ALA A 153 -4.59 -4.12 -10.46
CA ALA A 153 -5.98 -3.86 -10.83
C ALA A 153 -6.59 -5.05 -11.58
N ARG A 154 -5.85 -5.65 -12.54
CA ARG A 154 -6.28 -6.88 -13.22
C ARG A 154 -6.47 -8.05 -12.26
N PHE A 155 -5.52 -8.23 -11.32
CA PHE A 155 -5.66 -9.27 -10.31
C PHE A 155 -6.91 -9.09 -9.46
N ILE A 156 -7.18 -7.86 -9.00
CA ILE A 156 -8.36 -7.53 -8.19
C ILE A 156 -9.66 -7.78 -8.96
N VAL A 157 -9.73 -7.35 -10.22
CA VAL A 157 -10.93 -7.55 -11.07
C VAL A 157 -11.18 -9.05 -11.31
N ASN A 158 -10.16 -9.84 -11.55
CA ASN A 158 -10.28 -11.30 -11.73
C ASN A 158 -10.87 -12.00 -10.49
N GLN A 159 -10.77 -11.39 -9.30
CA GLN A 159 -11.40 -11.97 -8.10
C GLN A 159 -12.93 -11.92 -8.16
N LEU A 160 -13.53 -11.03 -8.96
CA LEU A 160 -14.98 -10.92 -9.08
C LEU A 160 -15.60 -12.09 -9.85
N ASP A 161 -14.83 -12.75 -10.72
CA ASP A 161 -15.30 -13.86 -11.55
C ASP A 161 -15.31 -15.20 -10.79
N GLU A 162 -14.68 -15.25 -9.62
CA GLU A 162 -14.59 -16.47 -8.82
C GLU A 162 -15.79 -16.58 -7.87
N HIS A 163 -16.66 -17.56 -8.12
CA HIS A 163 -17.74 -17.90 -7.18
C HIS A 163 -17.13 -18.58 -5.96
N ARG A 164 -17.30 -17.98 -4.80
CA ARG A 164 -16.73 -18.47 -3.53
C ARG A 164 -17.75 -18.40 -2.41
N GLU A 165 -17.61 -19.30 -1.47
CA GLU A 165 -18.26 -19.23 -0.19
C GLU A 165 -17.28 -18.72 0.88
N GLY A 166 -17.74 -17.87 1.79
CA GLY A 166 -16.94 -17.31 2.87
C GLY A 166 -15.86 -16.32 2.44
N THR A 167 -14.86 -16.14 3.28
CA THR A 167 -13.78 -15.16 3.10
C THR A 167 -12.44 -15.85 2.85
N VAL A 168 -11.75 -15.45 1.80
CA VAL A 168 -10.41 -15.96 1.47
C VAL A 168 -9.37 -14.83 1.45
N VAL A 169 -8.15 -15.14 1.90
CA VAL A 169 -6.99 -14.23 1.85
C VAL A 169 -6.09 -14.60 0.69
N ARG A 170 -5.75 -13.61 -0.15
CA ARG A 170 -4.89 -13.73 -1.33
C ARG A 170 -3.68 -12.81 -1.22
N PRO A 171 -2.53 -13.30 -0.74
CA PRO A 171 -1.29 -12.55 -0.90
C PRO A 171 -0.90 -12.49 -2.37
N ILE A 172 -0.34 -11.35 -2.81
CA ILE A 172 0.08 -11.17 -4.21
C ILE A 172 1.22 -10.16 -4.33
N GLY A 173 2.20 -10.50 -5.14
CA GLY A 173 3.30 -9.66 -5.59
C GLY A 173 3.40 -9.59 -7.11
N GLY A 174 4.31 -8.77 -7.60
CA GLY A 174 4.65 -8.68 -9.01
C GLY A 174 5.58 -9.82 -9.47
N PRO A 175 5.84 -9.90 -10.78
CA PRO A 175 6.62 -10.98 -11.37
C PRO A 175 8.12 -10.90 -11.05
N GLY A 176 8.76 -12.05 -10.97
CA GLY A 176 10.19 -12.20 -10.83
C GLY A 176 10.70 -12.27 -9.39
N PRO A 177 12.03 -12.30 -9.21
CA PRO A 177 12.63 -12.48 -7.90
C PRO A 177 12.36 -11.30 -6.96
N ALA A 178 12.41 -11.55 -5.65
CA ALA A 178 12.33 -10.49 -4.66
C ALA A 178 13.50 -9.51 -4.81
N ILE A 179 13.20 -8.22 -4.69
CA ILE A 179 14.13 -7.11 -4.94
C ILE A 179 14.47 -6.46 -3.60
N ALA A 180 15.75 -6.51 -3.22
CA ALA A 180 16.28 -5.76 -2.09
C ALA A 180 16.59 -4.29 -2.50
N PRO A 181 16.66 -3.33 -1.56
CA PRO A 181 17.02 -1.94 -1.84
C PRO A 181 18.35 -1.76 -2.58
N ALA A 182 19.34 -2.62 -2.34
CA ALA A 182 20.60 -2.59 -3.08
C ALA A 182 20.41 -2.91 -4.57
N ALA A 183 19.64 -3.94 -4.90
CA ALA A 183 19.26 -4.29 -6.28
C ALA A 183 18.39 -3.20 -6.92
N GLN A 184 17.46 -2.59 -6.17
CA GLN A 184 16.68 -1.46 -6.61
C GLN A 184 17.56 -0.26 -7.01
N ALA A 185 18.62 0.03 -6.23
CA ALA A 185 19.56 1.10 -6.53
C ALA A 185 20.27 0.86 -7.89
N VAL A 186 20.70 -0.39 -8.14
CA VAL A 186 21.30 -0.78 -9.43
C VAL A 186 20.31 -0.57 -10.58
N MET A 187 19.07 -1.07 -10.43
CA MET A 187 18.03 -0.93 -11.46
C MET A 187 17.76 0.54 -11.79
N LEU A 188 17.62 1.39 -10.77
CA LEU A 188 17.33 2.80 -10.96
C LEU A 188 18.51 3.55 -11.58
N CYS A 189 19.74 3.31 -11.14
CA CYS A 189 20.93 3.94 -11.71
C CYS A 189 21.16 3.53 -13.17
N ASN A 190 20.92 2.25 -13.50
CA ASN A 190 21.00 1.77 -14.89
C ASN A 190 19.93 2.45 -15.78
N ALA A 191 18.69 2.53 -15.31
CA ALA A 191 17.62 3.21 -16.03
C ALA A 191 17.90 4.71 -16.21
N ALA A 192 18.48 5.36 -15.20
CA ALA A 192 18.87 6.77 -15.24
C ALA A 192 20.18 7.04 -16.01
N LYS A 193 20.90 5.98 -16.43
CA LYS A 193 22.22 6.06 -17.11
C LYS A 193 23.26 6.84 -16.29
N VAL A 194 23.26 6.66 -14.97
CA VAL A 194 24.24 7.30 -14.07
C VAL A 194 25.04 6.24 -13.31
N PRO A 195 26.27 6.56 -12.89
CA PRO A 195 27.05 5.65 -12.06
C PRO A 195 26.35 5.30 -10.76
N LEU A 196 26.44 4.03 -10.33
CA LEU A 196 25.92 3.59 -9.05
C LEU A 196 26.69 4.29 -7.92
N LYS A 197 25.96 5.09 -7.14
CA LYS A 197 26.43 5.69 -5.89
C LYS A 197 25.42 5.39 -4.82
N THR A 198 25.85 4.80 -3.72
CA THR A 198 25.01 4.50 -2.57
C THR A 198 25.52 5.16 -1.30
N ARG A 199 24.63 5.41 -0.34
CA ARG A 199 24.98 5.87 0.99
C ARG A 199 24.15 5.11 2.01
N SER A 200 24.81 4.36 2.88
CA SER A 200 24.19 3.63 3.97
C SER A 200 23.83 4.55 5.14
N LEU A 201 22.66 4.32 5.72
CA LEU A 201 22.16 4.96 6.93
C LEU A 201 21.77 3.88 7.94
N PRO A 202 22.10 4.04 9.23
CA PRO A 202 21.72 3.08 10.24
C PRO A 202 20.19 3.16 10.50
N PRO A 203 19.43 2.05 10.47
CA PRO A 203 17.99 2.08 10.76
C PRO A 203 17.69 2.60 12.18
N GLN A 204 18.63 2.50 13.11
CA GLN A 204 18.52 3.00 14.48
C GLN A 204 18.32 4.52 14.54
N MET A 205 18.68 5.25 13.48
CA MET A 205 18.45 6.70 13.42
C MET A 205 16.97 7.07 13.66
N PHE A 206 16.02 6.23 13.20
CA PHE A 206 14.61 6.44 13.45
C PHE A 206 14.25 6.39 14.93
N ASP A 207 14.91 5.51 15.71
CA ASP A 207 14.71 5.43 17.16
C ASP A 207 15.26 6.65 17.88
N TRP A 208 16.43 7.17 17.46
CA TRP A 208 17.02 8.37 18.03
C TRP A 208 16.13 9.58 17.81
N PHE A 209 15.63 9.79 16.57
CA PHE A 209 14.70 10.88 16.28
C PHE A 209 13.38 10.70 17.02
N ARG A 210 12.87 9.46 17.10
CA ARG A 210 11.65 9.18 17.85
C ARG A 210 11.82 9.50 19.34
N TRP A 211 12.92 9.05 19.95
CA TRP A 211 13.22 9.34 21.35
C TRP A 211 13.26 10.85 21.64
N LEU A 212 13.87 11.63 20.75
CA LEU A 212 13.94 13.09 20.85
C LEU A 212 12.56 13.75 20.70
N LEU A 213 11.69 13.24 19.83
CA LEU A 213 10.38 13.84 19.53
C LEU A 213 9.25 13.35 20.44
N THR A 214 9.40 12.22 21.12
CA THR A 214 8.34 11.61 21.96
C THR A 214 7.87 12.54 23.09
N PRO A 215 8.74 13.26 23.85
CA PRO A 215 8.26 14.19 24.86
C PRO A 215 7.40 15.33 24.29
N LEU A 216 7.77 15.81 23.10
CA LEU A 216 7.03 16.90 22.41
C LEU A 216 5.68 16.41 21.86
N ALA A 217 5.57 15.11 21.57
CA ALA A 217 4.34 14.49 21.08
C ALA A 217 3.22 14.48 22.14
N LEU A 218 3.55 14.54 23.42
CA LEU A 218 2.59 14.68 24.51
C LEU A 218 1.89 16.05 24.53
N TRP A 219 2.53 17.06 23.96
CA TRP A 219 2.06 18.44 23.98
C TRP A 219 1.49 18.93 22.64
N SER A 220 1.74 18.21 21.55
CA SER A 220 1.32 18.66 20.22
C SER A 220 0.96 17.49 19.28
N PRO A 221 -0.26 17.51 18.70
CA PRO A 221 -0.69 16.53 17.70
C PRO A 221 0.24 16.44 16.46
N SER A 222 0.88 17.57 16.09
CA SER A 222 1.83 17.59 14.97
C SER A 222 3.07 16.76 15.25
N PHE A 223 3.59 16.75 16.48
CA PHE A 223 4.72 15.90 16.87
C PHE A 223 4.30 14.45 17.01
N ALA A 224 3.08 14.16 17.48
CA ALA A 224 2.54 12.80 17.51
C ALA A 224 2.49 12.18 16.10
N LYS A 225 2.05 12.92 15.08
CA LYS A 225 2.07 12.49 13.68
C LYS A 225 3.50 12.22 13.17
N ARG A 226 4.48 13.06 13.55
CA ARG A 226 5.88 12.85 13.18
C ARG A 226 6.48 11.60 13.83
N VAL A 227 6.14 11.33 15.09
CA VAL A 227 6.57 10.12 15.80
C VAL A 227 6.00 8.87 15.13
N GLU A 228 4.72 8.88 14.73
CA GLU A 228 4.12 7.76 14.01
C GLU A 228 4.75 7.59 12.62
N PHE A 229 5.01 8.67 11.90
CA PHE A 229 5.75 8.62 10.64
C PHE A 229 7.12 7.95 10.79
N LEU A 230 7.88 8.26 11.85
CA LEU A 230 9.18 7.61 12.13
C LEU A 230 9.03 6.11 12.42
N ARG A 231 7.94 5.69 13.08
CA ARG A 231 7.64 4.26 13.30
C ARG A 231 7.37 3.55 11.97
N ILE A 232 6.55 4.17 11.12
CA ILE A 232 6.23 3.64 9.79
C ILE A 232 7.49 3.55 8.93
N ALA A 233 8.31 4.61 8.90
CA ALA A 233 9.57 4.63 8.16
C ALA A 233 10.54 3.54 8.63
N LYS A 234 10.69 3.37 9.96
CA LYS A 234 11.49 2.29 10.52
C LYS A 234 10.97 0.92 10.11
N PHE A 235 9.64 0.71 10.18
CA PHE A 235 9.02 -0.55 9.79
C PHE A 235 9.41 -0.93 8.35
N TYR A 236 9.23 -0.03 7.39
CA TYR A 236 9.58 -0.30 5.99
C TYR A 236 11.09 -0.39 5.74
N ALA A 237 11.92 0.19 6.61
CA ALA A 237 13.38 0.04 6.53
C ALA A 237 13.89 -1.30 7.08
N THR A 238 13.07 -2.04 7.84
CA THR A 238 13.50 -3.25 8.56
C THR A 238 12.63 -4.49 8.34
N GLU A 239 11.46 -4.36 7.72
CA GLU A 239 10.53 -5.46 7.47
C GLU A 239 10.31 -5.64 5.97
N SER A 240 10.38 -6.87 5.48
CA SER A 240 10.14 -7.20 4.07
C SER A 240 8.65 -7.18 3.73
N MET A 241 8.35 -6.88 2.45
CA MET A 241 7.00 -6.95 1.89
C MET A 241 6.86 -8.25 1.09
N LEU A 242 6.90 -9.38 1.79
CA LEU A 242 6.81 -10.75 1.30
C LEU A 242 5.91 -11.56 2.23
N CYS A 243 5.48 -12.74 1.84
CA CYS A 243 4.79 -13.66 2.73
C CYS A 243 5.68 -14.01 3.93
N TRP A 244 5.05 -14.11 5.11
CA TRP A 244 5.72 -14.55 6.32
C TRP A 244 5.49 -16.05 6.51
N ASP A 245 6.56 -16.81 6.57
CA ASP A 245 6.54 -18.21 6.95
C ASP A 245 6.52 -18.32 8.49
N HIS A 246 5.44 -18.90 9.01
CA HIS A 246 5.26 -19.05 10.46
C HIS A 246 6.09 -20.20 11.02
N ASP A 247 6.42 -21.20 10.22
CA ASP A 247 7.20 -22.36 10.66
C ASP A 247 8.68 -22.01 10.75
N ASP A 248 9.21 -21.39 9.70
CA ASP A 248 10.60 -20.97 9.62
C ASP A 248 10.86 -19.58 10.25
N GLN A 249 9.83 -18.85 10.70
CA GLN A 249 9.93 -17.50 11.29
C GLN A 249 10.71 -16.52 10.42
N ARG A 250 10.53 -16.58 9.08
CA ARG A 250 11.21 -15.75 8.09
C ARG A 250 10.27 -15.28 6.99
N TYR A 251 10.69 -14.27 6.25
CA TYR A 251 10.02 -13.88 5.02
C TYR A 251 10.37 -14.84 3.90
N ASP A 252 9.35 -15.35 3.21
CA ASP A 252 9.48 -16.31 2.12
C ASP A 252 9.26 -15.61 0.77
N ALA A 253 10.37 -15.43 0.05
CA ALA A 253 10.35 -14.84 -1.28
C ALA A 253 9.76 -15.81 -2.32
N ASP A 254 10.08 -17.09 -2.22
CA ASP A 254 9.66 -18.10 -3.20
C ASP A 254 8.18 -18.46 -3.01
N GLY A 255 7.71 -18.55 -1.76
CA GLY A 255 6.31 -18.76 -1.42
C GLY A 255 5.43 -17.52 -1.57
N THR A 256 5.98 -16.34 -1.92
CA THR A 256 5.19 -15.15 -2.22
C THR A 256 4.64 -15.24 -3.65
N PRO A 257 3.29 -15.34 -3.82
CA PRO A 257 2.67 -15.50 -5.14
C PRO A 257 2.94 -14.30 -6.06
N GLU A 258 2.98 -14.57 -7.36
CA GLU A 258 3.27 -13.60 -8.41
C GLU A 258 2.10 -13.43 -9.37
N PHE A 259 1.92 -12.21 -9.88
CA PHE A 259 0.97 -11.92 -10.94
C PHE A 259 1.44 -10.78 -11.82
N GLY A 260 1.10 -10.89 -13.12
CA GLY A 260 1.37 -9.86 -14.11
C GLY A 260 2.68 -10.05 -14.84
N THR A 261 3.04 -9.05 -15.63
CA THR A 261 4.20 -9.08 -16.53
C THR A 261 5.03 -7.81 -16.44
N ASP A 262 4.53 -6.75 -15.80
CA ASP A 262 5.24 -5.49 -15.70
C ASP A 262 6.34 -5.57 -14.64
N THR A 263 7.54 -5.10 -14.97
CA THR A 263 8.70 -5.14 -14.09
C THR A 263 9.07 -3.75 -13.57
N LEU A 264 9.63 -3.68 -12.37
CA LEU A 264 10.10 -2.42 -11.79
C LEU A 264 11.18 -1.74 -12.67
N ALA A 265 12.03 -2.52 -13.33
CA ALA A 265 13.06 -2.00 -14.22
C ALA A 265 12.43 -1.31 -15.45
N ALA A 266 11.43 -1.93 -16.08
CA ALA A 266 10.69 -1.34 -17.20
C ALA A 266 9.92 -0.08 -16.78
N PHE A 267 9.30 -0.10 -15.61
CA PHE A 267 8.63 1.06 -15.03
C PHE A 267 9.59 2.24 -14.82
N TYR A 268 10.78 2.02 -14.24
CA TYR A 268 11.78 3.08 -14.11
C TYR A 268 12.21 3.66 -15.45
N GLN A 269 12.37 2.83 -16.48
CA GLN A 269 12.69 3.31 -17.84
C GLN A 269 11.57 4.21 -18.40
N ARG A 270 10.29 3.82 -18.25
CA ARG A 270 9.14 4.62 -18.71
C ARG A 270 9.04 5.96 -17.99
N VAL A 271 9.21 5.97 -16.67
CA VAL A 271 9.17 7.21 -15.88
C VAL A 271 10.33 8.14 -16.23
N LEU A 272 11.54 7.59 -16.41
CA LEU A 272 12.73 8.39 -16.70
C LEU A 272 12.77 8.90 -18.14
N SER A 273 12.18 8.18 -19.10
CA SER A 273 12.02 8.64 -20.50
C SER A 273 10.86 9.64 -20.67
N GLY A 274 9.99 9.79 -19.66
CA GLY A 274 8.81 10.66 -19.74
C GLY A 274 7.61 10.02 -20.46
N SER A 275 7.70 8.75 -20.86
CA SER A 275 6.57 8.02 -21.46
C SER A 275 5.50 7.62 -20.45
N GLU A 276 5.83 7.63 -19.16
CA GLU A 276 4.89 7.49 -18.05
C GLU A 276 5.09 8.65 -17.07
N PRO A 277 4.01 9.35 -16.64
CA PRO A 277 4.16 10.43 -15.69
C PRO A 277 4.70 9.90 -14.36
N ALA A 278 5.71 10.55 -13.81
CA ALA A 278 6.16 10.22 -12.45
C ALA A 278 4.96 10.30 -11.49
N PRO A 279 4.70 9.27 -10.68
CA PRO A 279 3.63 9.32 -9.70
C PRO A 279 3.76 10.59 -8.87
N LYS A 280 2.67 11.38 -8.80
CA LYS A 280 2.67 12.57 -7.95
C LYS A 280 3.04 12.13 -6.55
N ARG A 281 4.08 12.72 -5.99
CA ARG A 281 4.47 12.51 -4.60
C ARG A 281 3.28 12.92 -3.74
N GLY A 282 2.43 11.95 -3.42
CA GLY A 282 1.33 12.13 -2.49
C GLY A 282 1.88 12.28 -1.06
N ASP A 283 0.97 12.36 -0.10
CA ASP A 283 1.30 12.43 1.33
C ASP A 283 2.02 11.17 1.87
N HIS A 284 2.23 10.15 1.03
CA HIS A 284 2.98 8.91 1.31
C HIS A 284 4.49 9.07 1.08
N ARG A 285 5.09 10.16 1.54
CA ARG A 285 6.55 10.32 1.53
C ARG A 285 7.16 9.44 2.60
N LEU A 286 7.36 8.17 2.29
CA LEU A 286 8.14 7.33 3.17
C LEU A 286 9.64 7.38 2.84
N PHE A 287 10.03 7.80 1.61
CA PHE A 287 11.45 7.98 1.21
C PHE A 287 11.59 9.00 0.09
#